data_a4472d74962db5c7fca235abbe5eb748
#
_entry.id   a4472d74962db5c7fca235abbe5eb748
#
_cell.length_a   1.000
_cell.length_b   1.000
_cell.length_c   1.000
_cell.angle_alpha   90.00
_cell.angle_beta   90.00
_cell.angle_gamma   90.00
#
_symmetry.space_group_name_H-M   'P 1'
#
loop_
_entity.id
_entity.type
_entity.pdbx_description
1 polymer ?
#
loop_
_entity_poly.entity_id
_entity_poly.type
_entity_poly.pdbx_seq_one_letter_code
_entity_poly.pdbx_strand_id
1 'polypeptide(L)'
;AIASVFARAYPEQNGPELILEPGISIAANTMQFAAKIIDLKPAGDRLIALAAASQYDIKPTLSPRNLPITVYPSVANNMSTQRQTFDIVGSSCMENDCLYRGYQGELKPGDYVVFDNVGAYTNVLRPPFINPAPPILSYSSKHEIKVIRRRETTDDIFSSYSFTAFEQGVPTA
;
A
#
# COMPACT_ATOMS: atom_id res chain seq x y z
N ALA A 1 1.74 -3.48 -29.30
CA ALA A 1 1.00 -4.73 -29.13
C ALA A 1 -0.52 -4.58 -29.39
N ILE A 2 -1.29 -3.75 -28.63
CA ILE A 2 -2.75 -3.63 -28.85
C ILE A 2 -3.04 -3.05 -30.23
N ALA A 3 -2.42 -1.95 -30.61
CA ALA A 3 -2.61 -1.32 -31.91
C ALA A 3 -2.33 -2.26 -33.10
N SER A 4 -1.31 -3.12 -33.00
CA SER A 4 -1.01 -4.08 -34.07
C SER A 4 -2.00 -5.24 -34.17
N VAL A 5 -2.61 -5.64 -33.06
CA VAL A 5 -3.70 -6.64 -33.07
C VAL A 5 -4.96 -6.01 -33.66
N PHE A 6 -5.29 -4.80 -33.27
CA PHE A 6 -6.43 -4.05 -33.75
C PHE A 6 -6.32 -3.79 -35.26
N ALA A 7 -5.17 -3.33 -35.76
CA ALA A 7 -4.94 -3.08 -37.18
C ALA A 7 -5.03 -4.37 -38.06
N ARG A 8 -4.71 -5.55 -37.49
CA ARG A 8 -4.91 -6.84 -38.17
C ARG A 8 -6.37 -7.26 -38.19
N ALA A 9 -7.12 -6.99 -37.12
CA ALA A 9 -8.54 -7.35 -37.07
C ALA A 9 -9.40 -6.44 -37.95
N TYR A 10 -8.98 -5.19 -38.12
CA TYR A 10 -9.70 -4.16 -38.86
C TYR A 10 -8.74 -3.48 -39.87
N PRO A 11 -8.40 -4.16 -40.99
CA PRO A 11 -7.44 -3.62 -41.97
C PRO A 11 -7.99 -2.46 -42.82
N GLU A 12 -9.31 -2.29 -42.83
CA GLU A 12 -9.97 -1.24 -43.59
C GLU A 12 -10.10 0.03 -42.75
N GLN A 13 -10.04 1.20 -43.42
CA GLN A 13 -10.13 2.52 -42.73
C GLN A 13 -11.50 2.80 -42.07
N ASN A 14 -12.50 1.96 -42.35
CA ASN A 14 -13.85 2.06 -41.80
C ASN A 14 -14.09 1.16 -40.58
N GLY A 15 -13.03 0.66 -39.92
CA GLY A 15 -13.13 -0.09 -38.66
C GLY A 15 -13.59 0.79 -37.48
N PRO A 16 -13.98 0.16 -36.34
CA PRO A 16 -14.32 0.90 -35.15
C PRO A 16 -13.15 1.70 -34.63
N GLU A 17 -13.44 2.80 -33.92
CA GLU A 17 -12.43 3.58 -33.21
C GLU A 17 -11.89 2.82 -31.99
N LEU A 18 -10.57 2.78 -31.83
CA LEU A 18 -9.93 2.22 -30.64
C LEU A 18 -9.72 3.31 -29.59
N ILE A 19 -10.54 3.28 -28.54
CA ILE A 19 -10.38 4.14 -27.36
C ILE A 19 -9.66 3.35 -26.27
N LEU A 20 -8.56 3.88 -25.74
CA LEU A 20 -7.80 3.31 -24.63
C LEU A 20 -7.97 4.21 -23.39
N GLU A 21 -8.35 3.61 -22.27
CA GLU A 21 -8.44 4.29 -20.97
C GLU A 21 -7.38 3.73 -20.01
N PRO A 22 -6.10 4.05 -20.22
CA PRO A 22 -5.03 3.54 -19.38
C PRO A 22 -5.07 4.21 -18.00
N GLY A 23 -5.12 3.42 -16.94
CA GLY A 23 -5.09 3.88 -15.55
C GLY A 23 -3.88 3.31 -14.82
N ILE A 24 -4.02 2.11 -14.27
CA ILE A 24 -2.98 1.42 -13.48
C ILE A 24 -1.66 1.31 -14.27
N SER A 25 -1.73 1.01 -15.57
CA SER A 25 -0.55 0.84 -16.42
C SER A 25 0.33 2.08 -16.55
N ILE A 26 -0.21 3.27 -16.29
CA ILE A 26 0.57 4.54 -16.32
C ILE A 26 1.05 4.91 -14.92
N ALA A 27 0.18 4.78 -13.92
CA ALA A 27 0.42 5.37 -12.59
C ALA A 27 1.02 4.39 -11.58
N ALA A 28 0.89 3.07 -11.76
CA ALA A 28 1.27 2.09 -10.75
C ALA A 28 2.74 2.21 -10.33
N ASN A 29 3.65 2.26 -11.29
CA ASN A 29 5.09 2.25 -11.05
C ASN A 29 5.69 3.59 -10.61
N THR A 30 4.86 4.61 -10.40
CA THR A 30 5.33 5.94 -9.97
C THR A 30 5.65 6.01 -8.49
N MET A 31 5.17 5.05 -7.70
CA MET A 31 5.34 5.04 -6.24
C MET A 31 5.67 3.64 -5.71
N GLN A 32 6.41 3.64 -4.61
CA GLN A 32 6.68 2.50 -3.75
C GLN A 32 6.15 2.79 -2.35
N PHE A 33 5.86 1.74 -1.60
CA PHE A 33 5.46 1.85 -0.20
C PHE A 33 6.37 0.98 0.68
N ALA A 34 7.00 1.59 1.68
CA ALA A 34 7.86 0.89 2.64
C ALA A 34 7.12 0.65 3.95
N ALA A 35 7.02 -0.60 4.39
CA ALA A 35 6.46 -0.99 5.66
C ALA A 35 7.48 -1.72 6.52
N LYS A 36 7.53 -1.39 7.82
CA LYS A 36 8.38 -2.10 8.79
C LYS A 36 7.66 -3.33 9.31
N ILE A 37 8.34 -4.47 9.38
CA ILE A 37 7.85 -5.66 10.08
C ILE A 37 7.97 -5.40 11.58
N ILE A 38 6.85 -5.54 12.29
CA ILE A 38 6.74 -5.26 13.72
C ILE A 38 6.93 -6.54 14.54
N ASP A 39 6.31 -7.63 14.06
CA ASP A 39 6.25 -8.88 14.83
C ASP A 39 6.07 -10.09 13.90
N LEU A 40 6.42 -11.28 14.40
CA LEU A 40 6.19 -12.57 13.75
C LEU A 40 5.39 -13.47 14.68
N LYS A 41 4.33 -14.10 14.15
CA LYS A 41 3.44 -14.98 14.92
C LYS A 41 3.17 -16.28 14.19
N PRO A 42 3.15 -17.43 14.89
CA PRO A 42 2.67 -18.67 14.30
C PRO A 42 1.14 -18.60 14.11
N ALA A 43 0.65 -19.12 12.98
CA ALA A 43 -0.76 -19.24 12.67
C ALA A 43 -1.02 -20.57 11.94
N GLY A 44 -1.25 -21.62 12.72
CA GLY A 44 -1.34 -22.98 12.20
C GLY A 44 -0.01 -23.43 11.60
N ASP A 45 -0.04 -23.80 10.34
CA ASP A 45 1.12 -24.25 9.55
C ASP A 45 1.91 -23.11 8.88
N ARG A 46 1.51 -21.85 9.10
CA ARG A 46 2.12 -20.65 8.51
C ARG A 46 2.67 -19.72 9.56
N LEU A 47 3.48 -18.79 9.12
CA LEU A 47 3.89 -17.63 9.90
C LEU A 47 3.20 -16.37 9.38
N ILE A 48 2.74 -15.56 10.31
CA ILE A 48 2.23 -14.22 10.05
C ILE A 48 3.34 -13.23 10.34
N ALA A 49 3.68 -12.39 9.36
CA ALA A 49 4.54 -11.24 9.55
C ALA A 49 3.65 -9.98 9.64
N LEU A 50 3.58 -9.39 10.82
CA LEU A 50 2.80 -8.18 11.07
C LEU A 50 3.60 -6.96 10.59
N ALA A 51 3.04 -6.21 9.66
CA ALA A 51 3.63 -4.98 9.12
C ALA A 51 2.96 -3.73 9.68
N ALA A 52 3.73 -2.65 9.88
CA ALA A 52 3.24 -1.33 10.25
C ALA A 52 2.56 -0.63 9.06
N ALA A 53 1.51 -1.23 8.53
CA ALA A 53 0.80 -0.81 7.33
C ALA A 53 -0.59 -1.43 7.31
N SER A 54 -1.41 -1.02 6.34
CA SER A 54 -2.64 -1.68 5.96
C SER A 54 -2.65 -1.95 4.46
N GLN A 55 -3.46 -2.91 4.01
CA GLN A 55 -3.66 -3.14 2.58
C GLN A 55 -4.18 -1.88 1.86
N TYR A 56 -4.86 -0.98 2.56
CA TYR A 56 -5.29 0.31 2.01
C TYR A 56 -4.12 1.24 1.65
N ASP A 57 -2.96 1.04 2.24
CA ASP A 57 -1.74 1.81 1.93
C ASP A 57 -1.08 1.37 0.62
N ILE A 58 -1.42 0.17 0.10
CA ILE A 58 -0.78 -0.40 -1.08
C ILE A 58 -1.76 -0.81 -2.19
N LYS A 59 -2.97 -1.23 -1.84
CA LYS A 59 -3.99 -1.72 -2.77
C LYS A 59 -5.42 -1.43 -2.27
N PRO A 60 -5.82 -0.16 -2.21
CA PRO A 60 -7.10 0.25 -1.63
C PRO A 60 -8.33 -0.30 -2.38
N THR A 61 -8.15 -0.81 -3.59
CA THR A 61 -9.18 -1.53 -4.36
C THR A 61 -9.37 -2.98 -3.91
N LEU A 62 -8.68 -3.40 -2.83
CA LEU A 62 -8.75 -4.75 -2.24
C LEU A 62 -8.42 -5.88 -3.23
N SER A 63 -7.57 -5.63 -4.21
CA SER A 63 -7.10 -6.64 -5.16
C SER A 63 -6.43 -7.80 -4.41
N PRO A 64 -6.80 -9.07 -4.68
CA PRO A 64 -6.17 -10.24 -4.05
C PRO A 64 -4.75 -10.51 -4.57
N ARG A 65 -4.32 -9.83 -5.62
CA ARG A 65 -2.99 -10.06 -6.22
C ARG A 65 -1.90 -9.52 -5.32
N ASN A 66 -0.84 -10.30 -5.18
CA ASN A 66 0.40 -9.82 -4.56
C ASN A 66 1.07 -8.81 -5.48
N LEU A 67 1.48 -7.67 -4.90
CA LEU A 67 2.36 -6.73 -5.57
C LEU A 67 3.80 -7.25 -5.51
N PRO A 68 4.69 -6.84 -6.43
CA PRO A 68 6.11 -7.14 -6.29
C PRO A 68 6.65 -6.52 -4.99
N ILE A 69 7.53 -7.24 -4.30
CA ILE A 69 8.15 -6.77 -3.06
C ILE A 69 9.66 -6.96 -3.07
N THR A 70 10.35 -6.08 -2.34
CA THR A 70 11.75 -6.21 -1.98
C THR A 70 11.86 -6.13 -0.45
N VAL A 71 12.63 -7.05 0.14
CA VAL A 71 12.90 -7.05 1.58
C VAL A 71 14.27 -6.43 1.84
N TYR A 72 14.32 -5.48 2.76
CA TYR A 72 15.52 -4.84 3.26
C TYR A 72 15.74 -5.22 4.71
N PRO A 73 16.77 -6.04 5.01
CA PRO A 73 17.06 -6.47 6.38
C PRO A 73 17.43 -5.29 7.28
N SER A 74 16.99 -5.35 8.53
CA SER A 74 17.44 -4.41 9.54
C SER A 74 18.91 -4.67 9.91
N VAL A 75 19.71 -3.61 9.92
CA VAL A 75 21.13 -3.68 10.27
C VAL A 75 21.39 -4.22 11.68
N ALA A 76 20.40 -4.09 12.58
CA ALA A 76 20.51 -4.49 13.98
C ALA A 76 20.41 -6.00 14.22
N ASN A 77 20.02 -6.80 13.23
CA ASN A 77 19.70 -8.23 13.41
C ASN A 77 20.58 -9.15 12.56
N ASN A 78 21.75 -9.52 13.10
CA ASN A 78 22.66 -10.49 12.49
C ASN A 78 22.25 -11.97 12.67
N MET A 79 21.07 -12.25 13.22
CA MET A 79 20.60 -13.63 13.38
C MET A 79 20.12 -14.17 12.05
N SER A 80 20.80 -15.23 11.56
CA SER A 80 20.31 -16.04 10.45
C SER A 80 18.97 -16.66 10.83
N THR A 81 17.94 -16.44 10.03
CA THR A 81 16.66 -17.14 10.14
C THR A 81 16.56 -18.15 9.02
N GLN A 82 15.85 -19.24 9.27
CA GLN A 82 15.55 -20.18 8.20
C GLN A 82 14.53 -19.58 7.22
N ARG A 83 14.67 -19.94 5.96
CA ARG A 83 13.69 -19.59 4.93
C ARG A 83 12.36 -20.28 5.25
N GLN A 84 11.29 -19.49 5.34
CA GLN A 84 9.97 -19.94 5.72
C GLN A 84 8.91 -19.30 4.82
N THR A 85 7.66 -19.73 4.99
CA THR A 85 6.52 -19.14 4.28
C THR A 85 5.75 -18.23 5.22
N PHE A 86 5.58 -16.96 4.79
CA PHE A 86 4.88 -15.94 5.57
C PHE A 86 3.67 -15.40 4.82
N ASP A 87 2.59 -15.13 5.55
CA ASP A 87 1.59 -14.16 5.12
C ASP A 87 1.94 -12.80 5.78
N ILE A 88 2.19 -11.77 4.97
CA ILE A 88 2.44 -10.41 5.46
C ILE A 88 1.10 -9.73 5.62
N VAL A 89 0.75 -9.37 6.85
CA VAL A 89 -0.54 -8.78 7.21
C VAL A 89 -0.37 -7.37 7.73
N GLY A 90 -1.42 -6.57 7.60
CA GLY A 90 -1.46 -5.23 8.14
C GLY A 90 -1.76 -5.19 9.64
N SER A 91 -1.65 -4.00 10.20
CA SER A 91 -1.87 -3.74 11.64
C SER A 91 -3.28 -3.25 11.97
N SER A 92 -4.22 -3.36 11.03
CA SER A 92 -5.62 -3.02 11.28
C SER A 92 -6.40 -4.18 11.89
N CYS A 93 -7.61 -3.90 12.39
CA CYS A 93 -8.52 -4.92 12.92
C CYS A 93 -9.33 -5.67 11.84
N MET A 94 -9.05 -5.42 10.57
CA MET A 94 -9.77 -6.09 9.48
C MET A 94 -9.21 -7.48 9.23
N GLU A 95 -10.07 -8.50 9.21
CA GLU A 95 -9.69 -9.90 8.96
C GLU A 95 -9.00 -10.12 7.60
N ASN A 96 -9.32 -9.28 6.61
CA ASN A 96 -8.75 -9.36 5.27
C ASN A 96 -7.58 -8.39 5.05
N ASP A 97 -7.03 -7.77 6.11
CA ASP A 97 -5.90 -6.84 6.00
C ASP A 97 -4.60 -7.58 5.67
N CYS A 98 -4.54 -8.15 4.47
CA CYS A 98 -3.42 -8.92 3.98
C CYS A 98 -2.69 -8.20 2.84
N LEU A 99 -1.43 -7.86 3.08
CA LEU A 99 -0.58 -7.16 2.12
C LEU A 99 0.02 -8.11 1.10
N TYR A 100 0.48 -9.29 1.55
CA TYR A 100 1.11 -10.30 0.68
C TYR A 100 0.86 -11.71 1.22
N ARG A 101 0.46 -12.63 0.37
CA ARG A 101 0.23 -14.04 0.73
C ARG A 101 1.35 -14.94 0.24
N GLY A 102 1.82 -15.80 1.15
CA GLY A 102 2.76 -16.87 0.80
C GLY A 102 4.15 -16.36 0.38
N TYR A 103 4.69 -15.33 1.03
CA TYR A 103 6.07 -14.91 0.82
C TYR A 103 7.03 -16.02 1.28
N GLN A 104 7.93 -16.45 0.39
CA GLN A 104 8.94 -17.43 0.69
C GLN A 104 10.31 -16.79 0.85
N GLY A 105 10.77 -16.68 2.07
CA GLY A 105 12.05 -16.01 2.35
C GLY A 105 12.35 -15.95 3.83
N GLU A 106 13.19 -15.00 4.19
CA GLU A 106 13.53 -14.68 5.57
C GLU A 106 12.90 -13.34 5.92
N LEU A 107 12.25 -13.25 7.07
CA LEU A 107 11.72 -12.02 7.65
C LEU A 107 11.98 -12.00 9.15
N LYS A 108 12.25 -10.81 9.67
CA LYS A 108 12.46 -10.56 11.10
C LYS A 108 11.75 -9.27 11.52
N PRO A 109 11.35 -9.14 12.78
CA PRO A 109 10.95 -7.84 13.31
C PRO A 109 12.07 -6.82 13.11
N GLY A 110 11.71 -5.66 12.59
CA GLY A 110 12.64 -4.60 12.23
C GLY A 110 13.00 -4.52 10.75
N ASP A 111 12.83 -5.58 9.97
CA ASP A 111 13.01 -5.55 8.52
C ASP A 111 11.99 -4.63 7.84
N TYR A 112 12.35 -4.15 6.67
CA TYR A 112 11.44 -3.37 5.82
C TYR A 112 11.05 -4.17 4.59
N VAL A 113 9.76 -4.14 4.28
CA VAL A 113 9.21 -4.65 3.03
C VAL A 113 8.78 -3.46 2.18
N VAL A 114 9.34 -3.36 0.99
CA VAL A 114 9.00 -2.33 0.01
C VAL A 114 8.11 -2.95 -1.05
N PHE A 115 6.91 -2.42 -1.20
CA PHE A 115 5.93 -2.80 -2.20
C PHE A 115 6.07 -1.89 -3.40
N ASP A 116 6.21 -2.48 -4.59
CA ASP A 116 6.23 -1.75 -5.85
C ASP A 116 4.82 -1.57 -6.42
N ASN A 117 4.70 -0.67 -7.40
CA ASN A 117 3.48 -0.44 -8.16
C ASN A 117 2.28 0.02 -7.31
N VAL A 118 2.52 0.89 -6.35
CA VAL A 118 1.47 1.42 -5.46
C VAL A 118 0.96 2.81 -5.87
N GLY A 119 1.38 3.36 -7.02
CA GLY A 119 1.04 4.73 -7.43
C GLY A 119 -0.40 4.91 -7.87
N ALA A 120 -1.04 3.86 -8.41
CA ALA A 120 -2.39 3.95 -8.93
C ALA A 120 -3.44 3.80 -7.81
N TYR A 121 -4.37 4.76 -7.75
CA TYR A 121 -5.51 4.80 -6.81
C TYR A 121 -5.16 4.95 -5.33
N THR A 122 -3.95 4.65 -4.89
CA THR A 122 -3.60 4.58 -3.46
C THR A 122 -3.90 5.87 -2.72
N ASN A 123 -3.49 7.01 -3.27
CA ASN A 123 -3.70 8.30 -2.60
C ASN A 123 -5.16 8.79 -2.59
N VAL A 124 -5.98 8.37 -3.55
CA VAL A 124 -7.36 8.86 -3.73
C VAL A 124 -8.42 7.93 -3.17
N LEU A 125 -8.13 6.63 -3.07
CA LEU A 125 -9.08 5.64 -2.56
C LEU A 125 -8.73 5.13 -1.16
N ARG A 126 -7.58 5.54 -0.59
CA ARG A 126 -7.22 5.17 0.76
C ARG A 126 -8.18 5.82 1.76
N PRO A 127 -8.95 5.05 2.55
CA PRO A 127 -9.76 5.59 3.62
C PRO A 127 -8.88 5.99 4.82
N PRO A 128 -9.28 6.96 5.64
CA PRO A 128 -8.63 7.29 6.91
C PRO A 128 -9.03 6.28 7.99
N PHE A 129 -8.80 4.98 7.72
CA PHE A 129 -9.20 3.90 8.61
C PHE A 129 -8.06 3.54 9.57
N ILE A 130 -8.29 3.70 10.88
CA ILE A 130 -7.39 3.45 12.02
C ILE A 130 -6.19 4.40 12.02
N ASN A 131 -5.46 4.52 10.92
CA ASN A 131 -4.26 5.35 10.84
C ASN A 131 -4.42 6.48 9.82
N PRO A 132 -3.98 7.70 10.16
CA PRO A 132 -3.80 8.78 9.20
C PRO A 132 -2.86 8.36 8.06
N ALA A 133 -2.95 9.04 6.91
CA ALA A 133 -2.12 8.71 5.77
C ALA A 133 -0.63 8.93 6.08
N PRO A 134 0.25 8.02 5.62
CA PRO A 134 1.69 8.16 5.79
C PRO A 134 2.25 9.32 4.98
N PRO A 135 3.47 9.79 5.29
CA PRO A 135 4.11 10.82 4.50
C PRO A 135 4.43 10.31 3.09
N ILE A 136 4.48 11.25 2.12
CA ILE A 136 4.98 10.98 0.78
C ILE A 136 6.31 11.70 0.62
N LEU A 137 7.31 10.93 0.23
CA LEU A 137 8.65 11.42 -0.04
C LEU A 137 8.94 11.31 -1.53
N SER A 138 9.62 12.29 -2.10
CA SER A 138 10.28 12.12 -3.40
C SER A 138 11.73 11.78 -3.20
N TYR A 139 12.23 10.92 -4.08
CA TYR A 139 13.62 10.54 -4.13
C TYR A 139 14.17 10.87 -5.52
N SER A 140 15.25 11.63 -5.56
CA SER A 140 15.90 12.02 -6.82
C SER A 140 17.09 11.13 -7.14
N SER A 141 17.53 11.13 -8.39
CA SER A 141 18.76 10.47 -8.83
C SER A 141 20.03 11.00 -8.14
N LYS A 142 19.95 12.17 -7.50
CA LYS A 142 21.02 12.77 -6.68
C LYS A 142 20.97 12.32 -5.22
N HIS A 143 20.16 11.30 -4.88
CA HIS A 143 19.96 10.83 -3.52
C HIS A 143 19.34 11.87 -2.56
N GLU A 144 18.71 12.89 -3.11
CA GLU A 144 17.98 13.88 -2.32
C GLU A 144 16.58 13.37 -1.98
N ILE A 145 16.20 13.47 -0.71
CA ILE A 145 14.87 13.12 -0.21
C ILE A 145 14.14 14.42 0.11
N LYS A 146 12.93 14.59 -0.45
CA LYS A 146 12.06 15.73 -0.13
C LYS A 146 10.70 15.21 0.34
N VAL A 147 10.16 15.81 1.39
CA VAL A 147 8.79 15.56 1.83
C VAL A 147 7.84 16.28 0.88
N ILE A 148 7.07 15.51 0.10
CA ILE A 148 6.03 16.04 -0.79
C ILE A 148 4.72 16.24 -0.04
N ARG A 149 4.38 15.28 0.83
CA ARG A 149 3.24 15.36 1.74
C ARG A 149 3.70 14.91 3.13
N ARG A 150 3.46 15.72 4.15
CA ARG A 150 3.69 15.30 5.53
C ARG A 150 2.70 14.18 5.90
N ARG A 151 2.98 13.46 6.97
CA ARG A 151 2.01 12.56 7.56
C ARG A 151 0.74 13.33 7.93
N GLU A 152 -0.42 12.76 7.65
CA GLU A 152 -1.68 13.29 8.14
C GLU A 152 -1.77 13.17 9.67
N THR A 153 -2.50 14.09 10.25
CA THR A 153 -2.89 14.11 11.67
C THR A 153 -4.37 13.81 11.82
N THR A 154 -4.82 13.58 13.02
CA THR A 154 -6.26 13.47 13.34
C THR A 154 -7.01 14.74 12.93
N ASP A 155 -6.40 15.91 13.13
CA ASP A 155 -7.01 17.19 12.76
C ASP A 155 -7.23 17.33 11.25
N ASP A 156 -6.32 16.78 10.43
CA ASP A 156 -6.53 16.76 8.98
C ASP A 156 -7.75 15.92 8.59
N ILE A 157 -7.95 14.77 9.23
CA ILE A 157 -9.08 13.87 8.98
C ILE A 157 -10.40 14.54 9.35
N PHE A 158 -10.43 15.24 10.49
CA PHE A 158 -11.65 15.86 11.03
C PHE A 158 -11.81 17.33 10.65
N SER A 159 -10.96 17.87 9.77
CA SER A 159 -10.96 19.28 9.39
C SER A 159 -12.28 19.81 8.82
N SER A 160 -13.10 18.93 8.24
CA SER A 160 -14.43 19.28 7.71
C SER A 160 -15.57 19.16 8.74
N TYR A 161 -15.28 18.68 9.94
CA TYR A 161 -16.27 18.51 10.98
C TYR A 161 -16.30 19.74 11.90
N SER A 162 -17.50 20.15 12.30
CA SER A 162 -17.69 21.17 13.34
C SER A 162 -18.19 20.52 14.62
N PHE A 163 -17.41 20.60 15.67
CA PHE A 163 -17.76 20.05 16.99
C PHE A 163 -18.42 21.07 17.93
N THR A 164 -18.49 22.34 17.53
CA THR A 164 -19.05 23.44 18.35
C THR A 164 -20.53 23.26 18.66
N ALA A 165 -21.26 22.46 17.88
CA ALA A 165 -22.68 22.18 18.15
C ALA A 165 -22.92 21.29 19.37
N PHE A 166 -21.89 20.60 19.88
CA PHE A 166 -22.02 19.69 21.03
C PHE A 166 -21.77 20.36 22.37
N GLU A 167 -21.08 21.51 22.39
CA GLU A 167 -20.81 22.23 23.64
C GLU A 167 -22.03 22.93 24.24
N GLN A 168 -23.09 23.13 23.45
CA GLN A 168 -24.30 23.84 23.89
C GLN A 168 -25.45 22.94 24.33
N GLY A 169 -25.30 21.62 24.38
CA GLY A 169 -26.42 20.69 24.52
C GLY A 169 -26.28 19.57 25.53
N VAL A 170 -25.29 19.54 26.39
CA VAL A 170 -25.25 18.56 27.50
C VAL A 170 -25.84 19.24 28.74
N PRO A 171 -27.05 18.84 29.19
CA PRO A 171 -27.54 19.27 30.51
C PRO A 171 -26.58 18.69 31.54
N THR A 172 -25.94 19.55 32.30
CA THR A 172 -25.25 19.15 33.53
C THR A 172 -26.27 18.58 34.50
N ALA A 173 -26.18 17.28 34.77
CA ALA A 173 -26.94 16.59 35.79
C ALA A 173 -26.46 17.01 37.20
#